data_9b438a23620675aa229acf6dceec2424
#
_entry.id   9b438a23620675aa229acf6dceec2424
#
_cell.length_a   1.000
_cell.length_b   1.000
_cell.length_c   1.000
_cell.angle_alpha   90.00
_cell.angle_beta   90.00
_cell.angle_gamma   90.00
#
_symmetry.space_group_name_H-M   'P 1'
#
loop_
_entity.id
_entity.type
_entity.pdbx_description
1 polymer ?
#
loop_
_entity_poly.entity_id
_entity_poly.type
_entity_poly.pdbx_seq_one_letter_code
_entity_poly.pdbx_strand_id
1 'polypeptide(L)'
;MVRESQAGQHVIMEPMTMLVLAFQLLALFSIAGALLIYLICKVREDSEAATVEAQPSRVVLVTSADTALGLQLCTHLANKGCRVFAGMKEAHDSLPAKLLCGWMKIREYSEEPIAGTIIPMRLDVTREDVLREATVAMGAHLNADERGIAAVINTSGSVFRGRVESQDVQQWEHMLKTNILGTLRVAKAFVGFLRPTRGRLLYLGGAGGTRTGSALTGGEGLVAFNASRVAVDKCAEELRKELQPYGVSVVALDTCGMTAESLYKAPVAQTMSASAGAPTQYTADVLSPSALQVIERALWDFAPQERYTLLSHNKYQFTLPCRSSLRLQRPAAIESATQSV
;
A
#
# COMPACT_ATOMS: atom_id res chain seq x y z
N MET A 1 -40.96 -67.27 -45.14
CA MET A 1 -40.84 -67.19 -43.68
C MET A 1 -39.38 -67.40 -43.35
N VAL A 2 -38.57 -66.37 -43.41
CA VAL A 2 -37.20 -66.33 -42.89
C VAL A 2 -36.95 -64.98 -42.32
N ARG A 3 -36.76 -64.91 -40.99
CA ARG A 3 -36.35 -63.73 -40.22
C ARG A 3 -34.85 -63.63 -40.28
N GLU A 4 -34.30 -62.62 -40.94
CA GLU A 4 -32.90 -62.26 -40.81
C GLU A 4 -32.71 -61.47 -39.55
N SER A 5 -31.87 -62.02 -38.70
CA SER A 5 -31.34 -61.42 -37.49
C SER A 5 -30.27 -60.41 -37.88
N GLN A 6 -30.46 -59.12 -37.67
CA GLN A 6 -29.39 -58.14 -37.70
C GLN A 6 -28.60 -58.24 -36.39
N ALA A 7 -27.48 -58.94 -36.49
CA ALA A 7 -26.46 -58.91 -35.44
C ALA A 7 -25.69 -57.56 -35.51
N GLY A 8 -25.76 -56.80 -34.44
CA GLY A 8 -25.02 -55.56 -34.29
C GLY A 8 -23.52 -55.84 -34.40
N GLN A 9 -22.85 -55.26 -35.39
CA GLN A 9 -21.41 -55.22 -35.47
C GLN A 9 -20.87 -54.30 -34.36
N HIS A 10 -20.40 -54.86 -33.25
CA HIS A 10 -19.50 -54.18 -32.35
C HIS A 10 -18.19 -53.93 -33.08
N VAL A 11 -17.95 -52.69 -33.49
CA VAL A 11 -16.67 -52.25 -34.00
C VAL A 11 -15.69 -52.25 -32.82
N ILE A 12 -14.92 -53.35 -32.69
CA ILE A 12 -13.81 -53.43 -31.71
C ILE A 12 -12.69 -52.59 -32.33
N MET A 13 -12.54 -51.36 -31.88
CA MET A 13 -11.43 -50.49 -32.27
C MET A 13 -10.11 -51.11 -31.79
N GLU A 14 -9.13 -51.20 -32.67
CA GLU A 14 -7.80 -51.70 -32.31
C GLU A 14 -7.17 -50.83 -31.22
N PRO A 15 -6.42 -51.41 -30.25
CA PRO A 15 -5.86 -50.68 -29.11
C PRO A 15 -4.95 -49.52 -29.56
N MET A 16 -4.30 -49.60 -30.72
CA MET A 16 -3.51 -48.51 -31.29
C MET A 16 -4.35 -47.31 -31.71
N THR A 17 -5.52 -47.51 -32.29
CA THR A 17 -6.44 -46.41 -32.68
C THR A 17 -7.03 -45.72 -31.46
N MET A 18 -7.31 -46.44 -30.37
CA MET A 18 -7.73 -45.85 -29.10
C MET A 18 -6.64 -45.01 -28.48
N LEU A 19 -5.39 -45.42 -28.54
CA LEU A 19 -4.24 -44.69 -28.00
C LEU A 19 -3.98 -43.39 -28.78
N VAL A 20 -4.08 -43.44 -30.12
CA VAL A 20 -3.97 -42.23 -30.97
C VAL A 20 -5.09 -41.25 -30.70
N LEU A 21 -6.34 -41.72 -30.57
CA LEU A 21 -7.49 -40.87 -30.21
C LEU A 21 -7.34 -40.23 -28.83
N ALA A 22 -6.83 -40.97 -27.84
CA ALA A 22 -6.57 -40.45 -26.52
C ALA A 22 -5.52 -39.32 -26.54
N PHE A 23 -4.42 -39.53 -27.33
CA PHE A 23 -3.40 -38.48 -27.51
C PHE A 23 -3.94 -37.23 -28.22
N GLN A 24 -4.77 -37.41 -29.25
CA GLN A 24 -5.40 -36.28 -29.95
C GLN A 24 -6.36 -35.49 -29.04
N LEU A 25 -7.14 -36.16 -28.21
CA LEU A 25 -8.02 -35.51 -27.24
C LEU A 25 -7.20 -34.74 -26.17
N LEU A 26 -6.12 -35.33 -25.68
CA LEU A 26 -5.25 -34.71 -24.72
C LEU A 26 -4.56 -33.46 -25.29
N ALA A 27 -4.12 -33.50 -26.54
CA ALA A 27 -3.57 -32.36 -27.26
C ALA A 27 -4.63 -31.25 -27.46
N LEU A 28 -5.86 -31.60 -27.83
CA LEU A 28 -6.96 -30.66 -27.99
C LEU A 28 -7.31 -29.99 -26.67
N PHE A 29 -7.40 -30.73 -25.57
CA PHE A 29 -7.63 -30.16 -24.24
C PHE A 29 -6.51 -29.24 -23.79
N SER A 30 -5.25 -29.59 -24.09
CA SER A 30 -4.09 -28.75 -23.80
C SER A 30 -4.14 -27.42 -24.57
N ILE A 31 -4.45 -27.47 -25.88
CA ILE A 31 -4.58 -26.28 -26.73
C ILE A 31 -5.76 -25.41 -26.25
N ALA A 32 -6.91 -26.03 -25.98
CA ALA A 32 -8.10 -25.31 -25.47
C ALA A 32 -7.83 -24.64 -24.11
N GLY A 33 -7.13 -25.33 -23.21
CA GLY A 33 -6.71 -24.78 -21.91
C GLY A 33 -5.76 -23.58 -22.07
N ALA A 34 -4.75 -23.71 -22.93
CA ALA A 34 -3.82 -22.61 -23.22
C ALA A 34 -4.54 -21.41 -23.87
N LEU A 35 -5.48 -21.65 -24.79
CA LEU A 35 -6.27 -20.60 -25.42
C LEU A 35 -7.19 -19.92 -24.41
N LEU A 36 -7.80 -20.66 -23.50
CA LEU A 36 -8.63 -20.11 -22.44
C LEU A 36 -7.83 -19.22 -21.51
N ILE A 37 -6.66 -19.66 -21.07
CA ILE A 37 -5.75 -18.86 -20.24
C ILE A 37 -5.32 -17.59 -20.99
N TYR A 38 -4.95 -17.72 -22.26
CA TYR A 38 -4.59 -16.57 -23.10
C TYR A 38 -5.76 -15.56 -23.22
N LEU A 39 -6.98 -16.04 -23.45
CA LEU A 39 -8.17 -15.19 -23.53
C LEU A 39 -8.48 -14.51 -22.19
N ILE A 40 -8.35 -15.23 -21.08
CA ILE A 40 -8.53 -14.65 -19.74
C ILE A 40 -7.49 -13.55 -19.49
N CYS A 41 -6.21 -13.80 -19.81
CA CYS A 41 -5.16 -12.80 -19.70
C CYS A 41 -5.43 -11.59 -20.60
N LYS A 42 -5.82 -11.82 -21.85
CA LYS A 42 -6.12 -10.77 -22.82
C LYS A 42 -7.36 -9.95 -22.43
N VAL A 43 -8.43 -10.59 -21.99
CA VAL A 43 -9.62 -9.88 -21.47
C VAL A 43 -9.29 -9.05 -20.24
N ARG A 44 -8.36 -9.55 -19.42
CA ARG A 44 -7.88 -8.79 -18.25
C ARG A 44 -7.04 -7.56 -18.67
N GLU A 45 -6.14 -7.72 -19.64
CA GLU A 45 -5.37 -6.60 -20.23
C GLU A 45 -6.30 -5.59 -20.93
N ASP A 46 -7.24 -6.04 -21.73
CA ASP A 46 -8.23 -5.17 -22.41
C ASP A 46 -9.17 -4.50 -21.41
N SER A 47 -9.54 -5.17 -20.31
CA SER A 47 -10.32 -4.58 -19.22
C SER A 47 -9.52 -3.54 -18.45
N GLU A 48 -8.22 -3.74 -18.23
CA GLU A 48 -7.33 -2.75 -17.63
C GLU A 48 -7.10 -1.56 -18.58
N ALA A 49 -6.99 -1.79 -19.89
CA ALA A 49 -6.86 -0.72 -20.90
C ALA A 49 -8.17 0.06 -21.11
N ALA A 50 -9.31 -0.62 -21.14
CA ALA A 50 -10.63 0.02 -21.29
C ALA A 50 -11.05 0.84 -20.06
N THR A 51 -10.54 0.50 -18.86
CA THR A 51 -10.73 1.30 -17.66
C THR A 51 -9.93 2.60 -17.65
N VAL A 52 -8.94 2.77 -18.53
CA VAL A 52 -8.17 4.02 -18.66
C VAL A 52 -8.95 5.13 -19.37
N GLU A 53 -9.91 4.80 -20.25
CA GLU A 53 -10.65 5.82 -21.05
C GLU A 53 -11.84 6.50 -20.34
N ALA A 54 -12.27 6.03 -19.19
CA ALA A 54 -13.43 6.62 -18.49
C ALA A 54 -13.27 6.55 -16.96
N GLN A 55 -12.08 6.80 -16.43
CA GLN A 55 -11.94 6.81 -14.97
C GLN A 55 -12.40 8.16 -14.41
N PRO A 56 -13.42 8.16 -13.51
CA PRO A 56 -13.71 9.36 -12.74
C PRO A 56 -12.41 9.82 -12.06
N SER A 57 -12.18 11.13 -12.04
CA SER A 57 -10.96 11.71 -11.46
C SER A 57 -10.68 11.07 -10.09
N ARG A 58 -9.55 10.34 -9.99
CA ARG A 58 -9.17 9.61 -8.78
C ARG A 58 -8.64 10.61 -7.77
N VAL A 59 -9.51 11.09 -6.92
CA VAL A 59 -9.16 12.07 -5.89
C VAL A 59 -8.66 11.35 -4.65
N VAL A 60 -7.45 11.68 -4.18
CA VAL A 60 -6.81 11.07 -3.02
C VAL A 60 -6.29 12.15 -2.07
N LEU A 61 -6.48 11.95 -0.76
CA LEU A 61 -5.86 12.78 0.27
C LEU A 61 -4.66 12.05 0.89
N VAL A 62 -3.51 12.73 0.97
CA VAL A 62 -2.34 12.30 1.76
C VAL A 62 -2.18 13.27 2.94
N THR A 63 -2.19 12.79 4.18
CA THR A 63 -2.33 13.66 5.37
C THR A 63 -1.04 14.33 5.86
N SER A 64 0.13 13.80 5.53
CA SER A 64 1.43 14.36 5.93
C SER A 64 2.39 14.42 4.75
N ALA A 65 2.04 15.25 3.77
CA ALA A 65 2.88 15.54 2.62
C ALA A 65 4.12 16.39 2.97
N ASP A 66 4.27 16.80 4.20
CA ASP A 66 5.45 17.47 4.75
C ASP A 66 6.59 16.50 5.12
N THR A 67 6.37 15.19 5.03
CA THR A 67 7.40 14.15 5.19
C THR A 67 7.93 13.66 3.84
N ALA A 68 9.12 13.06 3.83
CA ALA A 68 9.68 12.44 2.62
C ALA A 68 8.75 11.36 2.05
N LEU A 69 8.16 10.53 2.92
CA LEU A 69 7.16 9.51 2.54
C LEU A 69 5.93 10.16 1.88
N GLY A 70 5.39 11.20 2.50
CA GLY A 70 4.21 11.90 1.97
C GLY A 70 4.48 12.56 0.63
N LEU A 71 5.65 13.20 0.46
CA LEU A 71 6.07 13.78 -0.82
C LEU A 71 6.17 12.72 -1.91
N GLN A 72 6.83 11.58 -1.62
CA GLN A 72 6.96 10.47 -2.56
C GLN A 72 5.60 9.93 -3.00
N LEU A 73 4.66 9.79 -2.06
CA LEU A 73 3.30 9.35 -2.38
C LEU A 73 2.53 10.36 -3.23
N CYS A 74 2.61 11.64 -2.89
CA CYS A 74 1.93 12.69 -3.68
C CYS A 74 2.43 12.73 -5.12
N THR A 75 3.75 12.72 -5.34
CA THR A 75 4.33 12.75 -6.68
C THR A 75 4.07 11.45 -7.45
N HIS A 76 4.15 10.31 -6.78
CA HIS A 76 3.85 9.01 -7.39
C HIS A 76 2.40 8.92 -7.86
N LEU A 77 1.43 9.27 -7.00
CA LEU A 77 0.01 9.22 -7.34
C LEU A 77 -0.36 10.23 -8.42
N ALA A 78 0.22 11.42 -8.41
CA ALA A 78 0.03 12.40 -9.47
C ALA A 78 0.56 11.89 -10.82
N ASN A 79 1.72 11.21 -10.85
CA ASN A 79 2.23 10.55 -12.06
C ASN A 79 1.27 9.47 -12.60
N LYS A 80 0.47 8.86 -11.72
CA LYS A 80 -0.57 7.87 -12.07
C LYS A 80 -1.92 8.49 -12.42
N GLY A 81 -1.98 9.79 -12.64
CA GLY A 81 -3.19 10.49 -13.03
C GLY A 81 -4.13 10.81 -11.89
N CYS A 82 -3.72 10.68 -10.63
CA CYS A 82 -4.54 11.04 -9.49
C CYS A 82 -4.51 12.56 -9.24
N ARG A 83 -5.64 13.09 -8.79
CA ARG A 83 -5.73 14.40 -8.18
C ARG A 83 -5.47 14.25 -6.69
N VAL A 84 -4.36 14.80 -6.21
CA VAL A 84 -3.86 14.57 -4.87
C VAL A 84 -4.01 15.82 -4.01
N PHE A 85 -4.78 15.75 -2.94
CA PHE A 85 -4.74 16.74 -1.88
C PHE A 85 -3.56 16.43 -0.96
N ALA A 86 -2.56 17.30 -0.97
CA ALA A 86 -1.34 17.15 -0.18
C ALA A 86 -1.49 17.91 1.15
N GLY A 87 -1.94 17.21 2.19
CA GLY A 87 -2.10 17.78 3.53
C GLY A 87 -0.77 17.98 4.22
N MET A 88 -0.50 19.21 4.67
CA MET A 88 0.71 19.57 5.40
C MET A 88 0.43 20.66 6.41
N LYS A 89 1.24 20.74 7.46
CA LYS A 89 1.04 21.72 8.53
C LYS A 89 1.15 23.16 8.00
N GLU A 90 2.15 23.39 7.13
CA GLU A 90 2.38 24.66 6.46
C GLU A 90 2.32 24.47 4.93
N ALA A 91 1.18 24.84 4.33
CA ALA A 91 0.90 24.57 2.92
C ALA A 91 1.54 25.57 1.93
N HIS A 92 1.98 26.74 2.39
CA HIS A 92 2.43 27.80 1.49
C HIS A 92 3.95 28.00 1.53
N ASP A 93 4.54 28.18 2.71
CA ASP A 93 5.93 28.60 2.86
C ASP A 93 6.91 27.50 3.22
N SER A 94 6.42 26.31 3.54
CA SER A 94 7.30 25.20 3.91
C SER A 94 8.12 24.68 2.73
N LEU A 95 9.30 24.13 3.03
CA LEU A 95 10.14 23.47 2.03
C LEU A 95 9.39 22.37 1.27
N PRO A 96 8.64 21.47 1.90
CA PRO A 96 7.84 20.47 1.19
C PRO A 96 6.84 21.07 0.21
N ALA A 97 6.13 22.13 0.60
CA ALA A 97 5.21 22.83 -0.30
C ALA A 97 5.92 23.41 -1.53
N LYS A 98 7.07 24.04 -1.32
CA LYS A 98 7.91 24.58 -2.42
C LYS A 98 8.43 23.48 -3.33
N LEU A 99 8.80 22.31 -2.76
CA LEU A 99 9.24 21.16 -3.56
C LEU A 99 8.11 20.62 -4.43
N LEU A 100 6.89 20.46 -3.90
CA LEU A 100 5.74 20.01 -4.68
C LEU A 100 5.38 21.01 -5.79
N CYS A 101 5.33 22.31 -5.47
CA CYS A 101 5.05 23.34 -6.46
C CYS A 101 6.13 23.38 -7.54
N GLY A 102 7.40 23.26 -7.17
CA GLY A 102 8.52 23.19 -8.11
C GLY A 102 8.44 21.96 -9.01
N TRP A 103 8.15 20.80 -8.42
CA TRP A 103 7.96 19.55 -9.15
C TRP A 103 6.83 19.66 -10.17
N MET A 104 5.67 20.22 -9.79
CA MET A 104 4.56 20.44 -10.70
C MET A 104 4.92 21.36 -11.86
N LYS A 105 5.60 22.50 -11.58
CA LYS A 105 6.05 23.42 -12.63
C LYS A 105 7.01 22.76 -13.63
N ILE A 106 7.99 21.97 -13.13
CA ILE A 106 8.92 21.24 -14.01
C ILE A 106 8.16 20.30 -14.94
N ARG A 107 7.15 19.62 -14.43
CA ARG A 107 6.33 18.69 -15.22
C ARG A 107 5.40 19.38 -16.21
N GLU A 108 4.88 20.54 -15.87
CA GLU A 108 4.06 21.34 -16.78
C GLU A 108 4.82 21.76 -18.05
N TYR A 109 6.14 21.98 -17.92
CA TYR A 109 7.04 22.32 -19.05
C TYR A 109 7.70 21.08 -19.68
N SER A 110 7.45 19.87 -19.20
CA SER A 110 7.99 18.66 -19.80
C SER A 110 7.16 18.21 -21.00
N GLU A 111 7.79 17.51 -21.94
CA GLU A 111 7.13 16.98 -23.14
C GLU A 111 6.05 15.92 -22.82
N GLU A 112 6.13 15.32 -21.63
CA GLU A 112 5.12 14.38 -21.13
C GLU A 112 4.21 15.09 -20.12
N PRO A 113 2.98 15.48 -20.50
CA PRO A 113 2.05 16.11 -19.58
C PRO A 113 1.65 15.14 -18.47
N ILE A 114 1.63 15.62 -17.22
CA ILE A 114 1.15 14.84 -16.11
C ILE A 114 -0.37 14.74 -16.20
N ALA A 115 -0.89 13.51 -16.12
CA ALA A 115 -2.33 13.28 -16.08
C ALA A 115 -2.97 13.74 -14.76
N GLY A 116 -2.21 13.80 -13.65
CA GLY A 116 -2.69 14.15 -12.32
C GLY A 116 -2.26 15.55 -11.85
N THR A 117 -2.85 15.98 -10.74
CA THR A 117 -2.55 17.29 -10.11
C THR A 117 -2.33 17.12 -8.61
N ILE A 118 -1.52 18.04 -8.03
CA ILE A 118 -1.31 18.10 -6.58
C ILE A 118 -1.82 19.44 -6.06
N ILE A 119 -2.67 19.40 -5.05
CA ILE A 119 -3.23 20.58 -4.39
C ILE A 119 -2.71 20.61 -2.94
N PRO A 120 -1.72 21.45 -2.63
CA PRO A 120 -1.28 21.63 -1.26
C PRO A 120 -2.42 22.21 -0.41
N MET A 121 -2.65 21.64 0.77
CA MET A 121 -3.66 22.14 1.70
C MET A 121 -3.17 22.11 3.15
N ARG A 122 -3.59 23.08 3.93
CA ARG A 122 -3.28 23.10 5.36
C ARG A 122 -3.99 21.98 6.08
N LEU A 123 -3.24 21.11 6.77
CA LEU A 123 -3.78 19.99 7.51
C LEU A 123 -2.88 19.63 8.70
N ASP A 124 -3.44 19.70 9.92
CA ASP A 124 -2.79 19.23 11.14
C ASP A 124 -3.73 18.27 11.88
N VAL A 125 -3.33 17.01 11.95
CA VAL A 125 -4.13 15.93 12.57
C VAL A 125 -4.27 16.11 14.09
N THR A 126 -3.44 16.95 14.70
CA THR A 126 -3.50 17.23 16.15
C THR A 126 -4.50 18.31 16.50
N ARG A 127 -5.01 19.05 15.49
CA ARG A 127 -5.92 20.20 15.64
C ARG A 127 -7.24 19.98 14.93
N GLU A 128 -8.33 19.93 15.68
CA GLU A 128 -9.66 19.66 15.12
C GLU A 128 -10.21 20.85 14.33
N ASP A 129 -9.85 22.09 14.71
CA ASP A 129 -10.19 23.30 13.96
C ASP A 129 -9.57 23.31 12.56
N VAL A 130 -8.28 22.97 12.44
CA VAL A 130 -7.57 22.89 11.15
C VAL A 130 -8.13 21.77 10.29
N LEU A 131 -8.48 20.62 10.87
CA LEU A 131 -9.14 19.54 10.13
C LEU A 131 -10.51 19.95 9.58
N ARG A 132 -11.27 20.75 10.34
CA ARG A 132 -12.55 21.30 9.87
C ARG A 132 -12.35 22.28 8.72
N GLU A 133 -11.38 23.18 8.81
CA GLU A 133 -11.00 24.07 7.71
C GLU A 133 -10.58 23.26 6.46
N ALA A 134 -9.79 22.19 6.65
CA ALA A 134 -9.37 21.31 5.58
C ALA A 134 -10.54 20.60 4.89
N THR A 135 -11.56 20.17 5.63
CA THR A 135 -12.77 19.55 5.02
C THR A 135 -13.56 20.56 4.19
N VAL A 136 -13.70 21.80 4.66
CA VAL A 136 -14.36 22.87 3.89
C VAL A 136 -13.57 23.19 2.62
N ALA A 137 -12.25 23.38 2.75
CA ALA A 137 -11.38 23.66 1.60
C ALA A 137 -11.40 22.52 0.58
N MET A 138 -11.36 21.26 1.02
CA MET A 138 -11.48 20.10 0.13
C MET A 138 -12.83 20.11 -0.60
N GLY A 139 -13.93 20.32 0.10
CA GLY A 139 -15.26 20.39 -0.51
C GLY A 139 -15.39 21.48 -1.58
N ALA A 140 -14.73 22.63 -1.37
CA ALA A 140 -14.70 23.74 -2.34
C ALA A 140 -13.84 23.43 -3.59
N HIS A 141 -12.89 22.51 -3.48
CA HIS A 141 -12.03 22.10 -4.60
C HIS A 141 -12.52 20.85 -5.32
N LEU A 142 -13.53 20.15 -4.84
CA LEU A 142 -14.15 19.05 -5.60
C LEU A 142 -14.95 19.62 -6.76
N ASN A 143 -14.83 18.96 -7.93
CA ASN A 143 -15.62 19.33 -9.10
C ASN A 143 -17.09 18.92 -8.91
N ALA A 144 -17.99 19.49 -9.68
CA ALA A 144 -19.44 19.23 -9.56
C ALA A 144 -19.82 17.76 -9.84
N ASP A 145 -19.02 17.04 -10.61
CA ASP A 145 -19.16 15.62 -10.94
C ASP A 145 -18.51 14.70 -9.88
N GLU A 146 -17.65 15.24 -9.02
CA GLU A 146 -16.97 14.49 -7.98
C GLU A 146 -17.84 14.40 -6.71
N ARG A 147 -18.44 13.25 -6.46
CA ARG A 147 -19.29 13.02 -5.27
C ARG A 147 -18.52 12.91 -3.97
N GLY A 148 -17.18 12.74 -4.05
CA GLY A 148 -16.30 12.53 -2.90
C GLY A 148 -14.90 12.16 -3.33
N ILE A 149 -14.14 11.55 -2.42
CA ILE A 149 -12.76 11.15 -2.65
C ILE A 149 -12.62 9.63 -2.67
N ALA A 150 -11.71 9.13 -3.52
CA ALA A 150 -11.46 7.70 -3.67
C ALA A 150 -10.71 7.11 -2.46
N ALA A 151 -9.79 7.88 -1.88
CA ALA A 151 -9.03 7.38 -0.73
C ALA A 151 -8.47 8.51 0.16
N VAL A 152 -8.25 8.15 1.41
CA VAL A 152 -7.42 8.90 2.37
C VAL A 152 -6.24 8.02 2.75
N ILE A 153 -5.02 8.50 2.54
CA ILE A 153 -3.80 7.85 2.99
C ILE A 153 -3.28 8.61 4.20
N ASN A 154 -3.49 8.04 5.38
CA ASN A 154 -3.02 8.64 6.61
C ASN A 154 -1.58 8.22 6.88
N THR A 155 -0.65 9.08 6.51
CA THR A 155 0.79 8.93 6.78
C THR A 155 1.24 9.71 8.01
N SER A 156 0.31 10.32 8.74
CA SER A 156 0.61 11.15 9.90
C SER A 156 1.13 10.33 11.07
N GLY A 157 2.12 10.87 11.73
CA GLY A 157 2.69 10.29 12.92
C GLY A 157 3.89 11.09 13.44
N SER A 158 4.34 10.71 14.61
CA SER A 158 5.55 11.22 15.23
C SER A 158 6.26 10.12 16.00
N VAL A 159 7.57 10.24 16.11
CA VAL A 159 8.42 9.33 16.86
C VAL A 159 9.43 10.12 17.67
N PHE A 160 9.55 9.80 18.94
CA PHE A 160 10.60 10.24 19.84
C PHE A 160 11.21 9.03 20.51
N ARG A 161 12.53 8.95 20.46
CA ARG A 161 13.29 7.86 21.05
C ARG A 161 13.83 8.27 22.42
N GLY A 162 13.66 7.42 23.41
CA GLY A 162 14.18 7.61 24.74
C GLY A 162 13.87 6.42 25.65
N ARG A 163 14.73 6.14 26.62
CA ARG A 163 14.45 5.12 27.64
C ARG A 163 13.33 5.60 28.55
N VAL A 164 12.55 4.67 29.09
CA VAL A 164 11.38 4.96 29.91
C VAL A 164 11.71 5.88 31.09
N GLU A 165 12.88 5.66 31.71
CA GLU A 165 13.33 6.44 32.85
C GLU A 165 13.80 7.87 32.54
N SER A 166 14.12 8.17 31.28
CA SER A 166 14.69 9.45 30.86
C SER A 166 13.88 10.21 29.82
N GLN A 167 12.87 9.56 29.21
CA GLN A 167 12.07 10.18 28.18
C GLN A 167 11.02 11.11 28.81
N ASP A 168 10.88 12.31 28.24
CA ASP A 168 9.86 13.29 28.67
C ASP A 168 8.45 12.77 28.38
N VAL A 169 7.58 12.85 29.37
CA VAL A 169 6.17 12.49 29.29
C VAL A 169 5.44 13.30 28.19
N GLN A 170 5.83 14.55 27.98
CA GLN A 170 5.26 15.41 26.92
C GLN A 170 5.52 14.81 25.53
N GLN A 171 6.67 14.13 25.31
CA GLN A 171 6.94 13.41 24.06
C GLN A 171 6.01 12.21 23.89
N TRP A 172 5.69 11.50 24.98
CA TRP A 172 4.71 10.41 24.94
C TRP A 172 3.32 10.92 24.60
N GLU A 173 2.87 11.96 25.30
CA GLU A 173 1.57 12.60 25.02
C GLU A 173 1.48 13.07 23.58
N HIS A 174 2.54 13.68 23.06
CA HIS A 174 2.59 14.13 21.67
C HIS A 174 2.48 12.94 20.69
N MET A 175 3.21 11.83 20.93
CA MET A 175 3.11 10.62 20.11
C MET A 175 1.69 10.02 20.15
N LEU A 176 1.10 9.88 21.33
CA LEU A 176 -0.27 9.35 21.47
C LEU A 176 -1.30 10.26 20.80
N LYS A 177 -1.17 11.58 20.99
CA LYS A 177 -2.03 12.59 20.37
C LYS A 177 -1.93 12.58 18.86
N THR A 178 -0.72 12.47 18.30
CA THR A 178 -0.50 12.47 16.85
C THR A 178 -0.86 11.13 16.23
N ASN A 179 -0.34 10.04 16.77
CA ASN A 179 -0.44 8.72 16.15
C ASN A 179 -1.84 8.12 16.30
N ILE A 180 -2.43 8.17 17.51
CA ILE A 180 -3.73 7.54 17.79
C ILE A 180 -4.86 8.53 17.54
N LEU A 181 -4.91 9.62 18.31
CA LEU A 181 -6.02 10.57 18.19
C LEU A 181 -6.04 11.26 16.83
N GLY A 182 -4.87 11.54 16.25
CA GLY A 182 -4.76 12.08 14.91
C GLY A 182 -5.37 11.15 13.86
N THR A 183 -5.10 9.84 13.94
CA THR A 183 -5.71 8.85 13.04
C THR A 183 -7.23 8.82 13.15
N LEU A 184 -7.77 8.82 14.37
CA LEU A 184 -9.21 8.84 14.59
C LEU A 184 -9.86 10.15 14.13
N ARG A 185 -9.21 11.30 14.35
CA ARG A 185 -9.68 12.59 13.85
C ARG A 185 -9.72 12.67 12.33
N VAL A 186 -8.69 12.13 11.65
CA VAL A 186 -8.68 12.01 10.18
C VAL A 186 -9.85 11.17 9.71
N ALA A 187 -10.06 9.99 10.30
CA ALA A 187 -11.21 9.14 9.95
C ALA A 187 -12.53 9.89 10.14
N LYS A 188 -12.75 10.54 11.31
CA LYS A 188 -13.94 11.32 11.61
C LYS A 188 -14.17 12.45 10.62
N ALA A 189 -13.10 13.18 10.25
CA ALA A 189 -13.20 14.35 9.37
C ALA A 189 -13.53 13.99 7.92
N PHE A 190 -12.94 12.90 7.39
CA PHE A 190 -12.99 12.60 5.95
C PHE A 190 -13.89 11.42 5.58
N VAL A 191 -14.44 10.66 6.54
CA VAL A 191 -15.35 9.55 6.24
C VAL A 191 -16.57 9.99 5.41
N GLY A 192 -17.06 11.22 5.62
CA GLY A 192 -18.17 11.79 4.84
C GLY A 192 -17.88 11.90 3.35
N PHE A 193 -16.62 12.14 2.97
CA PHE A 193 -16.17 12.19 1.58
C PHE A 193 -15.90 10.80 1.00
N LEU A 194 -15.62 9.78 1.84
CA LEU A 194 -15.36 8.40 1.40
C LEU A 194 -16.65 7.60 1.16
N ARG A 195 -17.72 7.89 1.89
CA ARG A 195 -19.00 7.16 1.78
C ARG A 195 -19.62 7.18 0.38
N PRO A 196 -19.74 8.35 -0.31
CA PRO A 196 -20.37 8.41 -1.62
C PRO A 196 -19.62 7.62 -2.71
N THR A 197 -18.30 7.49 -2.55
CA THR A 197 -17.42 6.81 -3.51
C THR A 197 -17.13 5.37 -3.13
N ARG A 198 -17.62 4.90 -1.97
CA ARG A 198 -17.21 3.64 -1.34
C ARG A 198 -15.69 3.55 -1.26
N GLY A 199 -15.07 4.67 -0.88
CA GLY A 199 -13.64 4.89 -0.90
C GLY A 199 -12.87 4.08 0.16
N ARG A 200 -11.60 4.43 0.35
CA ARG A 200 -10.69 3.68 1.21
C ARG A 200 -9.97 4.57 2.20
N LEU A 201 -9.83 4.09 3.42
CA LEU A 201 -9.00 4.71 4.45
C LEU A 201 -7.77 3.83 4.66
N LEU A 202 -6.61 4.31 4.23
CA LEU A 202 -5.33 3.66 4.42
C LEU A 202 -4.57 4.35 5.56
N TYR A 203 -3.91 3.57 6.40
CA TYR A 203 -3.06 4.12 7.46
C TYR A 203 -1.83 3.24 7.64
N LEU A 204 -0.76 3.85 8.13
CA LEU A 204 0.46 3.11 8.44
C LEU A 204 0.21 2.26 9.69
N GLY A 205 0.17 0.95 9.53
CA GLY A 205 0.02 -0.03 10.59
C GLY A 205 1.30 -0.22 11.40
N GLY A 206 1.16 -0.79 12.58
CA GLY A 206 2.31 -1.30 13.33
C GLY A 206 2.82 -2.58 12.67
N ALA A 207 4.09 -2.69 12.41
CA ALA A 207 4.73 -3.93 11.94
C ALA A 207 4.72 -5.06 12.98
N GLY A 208 3.77 -5.04 13.88
CA GLY A 208 3.69 -5.91 15.04
C GLY A 208 2.41 -6.71 15.12
N GLY A 209 1.90 -7.20 14.02
CA GLY A 209 1.03 -8.37 14.14
C GLY A 209 1.83 -9.49 14.77
N THR A 210 1.42 -9.96 15.93
CA THR A 210 1.98 -10.99 16.81
C THR A 210 2.35 -12.33 16.14
N ARG A 211 2.31 -12.45 14.84
CA ARG A 211 2.53 -13.72 14.10
C ARG A 211 3.87 -13.85 13.39
N THR A 212 4.64 -12.80 13.19
CA THR A 212 5.88 -12.91 12.39
C THR A 212 7.06 -12.06 12.87
N GLY A 213 7.21 -11.75 14.14
CA GLY A 213 8.49 -11.22 14.65
C GLY A 213 9.16 -10.03 13.90
N SER A 214 8.43 -9.43 12.96
CA SER A 214 8.90 -8.27 12.20
C SER A 214 8.54 -7.01 12.98
N ALA A 215 9.23 -6.84 14.11
CA ALA A 215 9.30 -5.53 14.74
C ALA A 215 9.77 -4.53 13.68
N LEU A 216 9.17 -3.35 13.65
CA LEU A 216 9.89 -2.17 13.18
C LEU A 216 11.30 -2.31 13.72
N THR A 217 12.31 -2.31 12.87
CA THR A 217 13.71 -2.46 13.29
C THR A 217 14.10 -1.26 14.15
N GLY A 218 13.52 -1.21 15.34
CA GLY A 218 13.71 -0.15 16.29
C GLY A 218 14.35 -0.76 17.53
N GLY A 219 15.56 -0.39 17.83
CA GLY A 219 16.22 -0.73 19.07
C GLY A 219 15.47 -0.20 20.29
N GLU A 220 16.13 -0.16 21.42
CA GLU A 220 15.66 0.42 22.69
C GLU A 220 15.05 1.82 22.53
N GLY A 221 14.15 2.18 23.43
CA GLY A 221 13.64 3.55 23.57
C GLY A 221 12.43 3.88 22.67
N LEU A 222 11.66 2.89 22.21
CA LEU A 222 10.45 3.11 21.39
C LEU A 222 9.16 2.58 22.04
N VAL A 223 9.11 2.50 23.38
CA VAL A 223 7.97 1.91 24.10
C VAL A 223 6.66 2.61 23.74
N ALA A 224 6.57 3.93 23.90
CA ALA A 224 5.36 4.69 23.63
C ALA A 224 5.02 4.70 22.12
N PHE A 225 6.02 4.77 21.25
CA PHE A 225 5.84 4.69 19.82
C PHE A 225 5.21 3.34 19.41
N ASN A 226 5.81 2.21 19.82
CA ASN A 226 5.32 0.90 19.48
C ASN A 226 3.92 0.64 20.04
N ALA A 227 3.64 1.08 21.28
CA ALA A 227 2.31 1.01 21.87
C ALA A 227 1.28 1.80 21.04
N SER A 228 1.64 3.01 20.59
CA SER A 228 0.77 3.83 19.74
C SER A 228 0.45 3.15 18.40
N ARG A 229 1.42 2.45 17.81
CA ARG A 229 1.23 1.73 16.53
C ARG A 229 0.27 0.55 16.66
N VAL A 230 0.42 -0.24 17.74
CA VAL A 230 -0.51 -1.34 18.03
C VAL A 230 -1.94 -0.80 18.30
N ALA A 231 -2.03 0.32 19.00
CA ALA A 231 -3.33 0.97 19.22
C ALA A 231 -3.98 1.43 17.91
N VAL A 232 -3.20 1.97 16.96
CA VAL A 232 -3.71 2.34 15.63
C VAL A 232 -4.23 1.11 14.88
N ASP A 233 -3.52 -0.02 14.91
CA ASP A 233 -3.99 -1.27 14.30
C ASP A 233 -5.33 -1.70 14.87
N LYS A 234 -5.49 -1.62 16.20
CA LYS A 234 -6.77 -1.96 16.85
C LYS A 234 -7.89 -0.98 16.51
N CYS A 235 -7.60 0.32 16.50
CA CYS A 235 -8.56 1.32 16.03
C CYS A 235 -9.06 1.02 14.62
N ALA A 236 -8.19 0.59 13.75
CA ALA A 236 -8.53 0.28 12.38
C ALA A 236 -9.40 -0.97 12.24
N GLU A 237 -9.16 -2.01 13.03
CA GLU A 237 -10.05 -3.18 13.09
C GLU A 237 -11.48 -2.76 13.46
N GLU A 238 -11.64 -1.88 14.45
CA GLU A 238 -12.95 -1.41 14.86
C GLU A 238 -13.57 -0.46 13.82
N LEU A 239 -12.79 0.47 13.27
CA LEU A 239 -13.24 1.34 12.16
C LEU A 239 -13.71 0.54 10.95
N ARG A 240 -13.07 -0.60 10.65
CA ARG A 240 -13.48 -1.48 9.55
C ARG A 240 -14.90 -2.00 9.75
N LYS A 241 -15.23 -2.43 10.97
CA LYS A 241 -16.57 -2.91 11.32
C LYS A 241 -17.62 -1.79 11.21
N GLU A 242 -17.29 -0.59 11.71
CA GLU A 242 -18.20 0.56 11.65
C GLU A 242 -18.42 1.08 10.23
N LEU A 243 -17.40 1.02 9.37
CA LEU A 243 -17.45 1.59 8.02
C LEU A 243 -17.88 0.59 6.95
N GLN A 244 -17.86 -0.71 7.25
CA GLN A 244 -18.32 -1.76 6.35
C GLN A 244 -19.75 -1.54 5.80
N PRO A 245 -20.75 -1.12 6.59
CA PRO A 245 -22.10 -0.89 6.07
C PRO A 245 -22.17 0.22 5.03
N TYR A 246 -21.22 1.13 5.02
CA TYR A 246 -21.10 2.21 4.03
C TYR A 246 -20.25 1.85 2.81
N GLY A 247 -19.71 0.63 2.77
CA GLY A 247 -18.83 0.18 1.69
C GLY A 247 -17.43 0.80 1.73
N VAL A 248 -17.05 1.50 2.81
CA VAL A 248 -15.72 2.10 2.97
C VAL A 248 -14.75 1.04 3.48
N SER A 249 -13.67 0.82 2.74
CA SER A 249 -12.63 -0.14 3.13
C SER A 249 -11.56 0.51 4.00
N VAL A 250 -11.17 -0.16 5.08
CA VAL A 250 -10.10 0.30 5.98
C VAL A 250 -8.91 -0.63 5.89
N VAL A 251 -7.77 -0.12 5.44
CA VAL A 251 -6.59 -0.90 5.06
C VAL A 251 -5.38 -0.49 5.89
N ALA A 252 -4.68 -1.48 6.46
CA ALA A 252 -3.40 -1.29 7.13
C ALA A 252 -2.22 -1.47 6.16
N LEU A 253 -1.26 -0.56 6.20
CA LEU A 253 -0.01 -0.63 5.47
C LEU A 253 1.12 -0.95 6.47
N ASP A 254 1.60 -2.18 6.48
CA ASP A 254 2.69 -2.60 7.36
C ASP A 254 4.04 -2.19 6.79
N THR A 255 4.77 -1.37 7.53
CA THR A 255 6.06 -0.82 7.13
C THR A 255 7.22 -1.74 7.55
N CYS A 256 7.25 -2.94 7.00
CA CYS A 256 8.23 -3.96 7.36
C CYS A 256 9.66 -3.56 6.94
N GLY A 257 10.59 -3.62 7.90
CA GLY A 257 12.00 -3.32 7.65
C GLY A 257 12.34 -1.83 7.54
N MET A 258 11.38 -0.93 7.76
CA MET A 258 11.61 0.52 7.86
C MET A 258 11.89 0.90 9.31
N THR A 259 12.74 1.92 9.51
CA THR A 259 12.91 2.50 10.84
C THR A 259 11.78 3.47 11.15
N ALA A 260 11.41 3.58 12.42
CA ALA A 260 10.36 4.49 12.85
C ALA A 260 10.63 5.94 12.41
N GLU A 261 11.89 6.36 12.49
CA GLU A 261 12.34 7.69 12.13
C GLU A 261 12.23 7.94 10.60
N SER A 262 12.50 6.92 9.76
CA SER A 262 12.46 7.08 8.29
C SER A 262 11.05 7.40 7.78
N LEU A 263 10.01 6.94 8.48
CA LEU A 263 8.61 7.17 8.10
C LEU A 263 8.18 8.63 8.23
N TYR A 264 8.74 9.35 9.22
CA TYR A 264 8.31 10.71 9.57
C TYR A 264 9.38 11.76 9.32
N LYS A 265 10.49 11.37 8.67
CA LYS A 265 11.59 12.27 8.35
C LYS A 265 11.17 13.32 7.32
N ALA A 266 11.56 14.55 7.57
CA ALA A 266 11.47 15.62 6.55
C ALA A 266 12.36 15.29 5.35
N PRO A 267 12.05 15.81 4.14
CA PRO A 267 12.90 15.63 2.97
C PRO A 267 14.29 16.22 3.22
N VAL A 268 15.32 15.47 2.82
CA VAL A 268 16.73 15.83 3.05
C VAL A 268 17.35 16.35 1.76
N ALA A 269 18.01 17.51 1.85
CA ALA A 269 18.84 18.02 0.78
C ALA A 269 20.05 17.10 0.55
N GLN A 270 20.24 16.61 -0.67
CA GLN A 270 21.51 16.01 -1.07
C GLN A 270 22.47 17.12 -1.47
N THR A 271 23.50 17.35 -0.69
CA THR A 271 24.64 18.16 -1.08
C THR A 271 25.46 17.39 -2.11
N MET A 272 25.15 17.54 -3.37
CA MET A 272 26.08 17.18 -4.44
C MET A 272 27.25 18.16 -4.35
N SER A 273 28.46 17.62 -4.29
CA SER A 273 29.78 18.30 -4.17
C SER A 273 29.78 19.81 -4.43
N ALA A 274 30.43 20.55 -3.56
CA ALA A 274 30.51 22.01 -3.44
C ALA A 274 31.00 22.77 -4.68
N SER A 275 30.31 22.66 -5.80
CA SER A 275 30.43 23.66 -6.88
C SER A 275 29.34 24.71 -6.67
N ALA A 276 29.75 25.95 -6.41
CA ALA A 276 28.84 27.07 -6.25
C ALA A 276 27.93 27.17 -7.50
N GLY A 277 26.61 26.92 -7.32
CA GLY A 277 25.63 27.01 -8.39
C GLY A 277 24.94 25.68 -8.81
N ALA A 278 25.34 24.52 -8.24
CA ALA A 278 24.63 23.28 -8.52
C ALA A 278 23.23 23.28 -7.86
N PRO A 279 22.16 22.84 -8.57
CA PRO A 279 20.84 22.77 -7.99
C PRO A 279 20.83 21.79 -6.83
N THR A 280 20.30 22.19 -5.68
CA THR A 280 20.14 21.32 -4.51
C THR A 280 19.10 20.25 -4.84
N GLN A 281 19.50 18.99 -4.90
CA GLN A 281 18.58 17.87 -5.05
C GLN A 281 18.07 17.43 -3.68
N TYR A 282 16.78 17.14 -3.60
CA TYR A 282 16.14 16.60 -2.40
C TYR A 282 15.71 15.15 -2.66
N THR A 283 16.04 14.26 -1.76
CA THR A 283 15.55 12.89 -1.81
C THR A 283 14.33 12.71 -0.94
N ALA A 284 13.29 12.16 -1.54
CA ALA A 284 12.08 11.73 -0.86
C ALA A 284 11.84 10.21 -1.01
N ASP A 285 12.87 9.45 -1.41
CA ASP A 285 12.75 8.02 -1.65
C ASP A 285 12.79 7.25 -0.33
N VAL A 286 11.63 6.92 0.20
CA VAL A 286 11.43 6.11 1.41
C VAL A 286 10.98 4.71 1.04
N LEU A 287 10.10 4.61 0.05
CA LEU A 287 9.52 3.36 -0.44
C LEU A 287 10.22 2.87 -1.69
N SER A 288 10.36 1.56 -1.80
CA SER A 288 10.79 0.92 -3.05
C SER A 288 9.70 1.02 -4.12
N PRO A 289 10.05 0.90 -5.42
CA PRO A 289 9.04 0.84 -6.49
C PRO A 289 8.01 -0.28 -6.28
N SER A 290 8.44 -1.42 -5.75
CA SER A 290 7.54 -2.53 -5.41
C SER A 290 6.57 -2.18 -4.28
N ALA A 291 7.02 -1.42 -3.26
CA ALA A 291 6.14 -0.96 -2.19
C ALA A 291 5.11 0.06 -2.71
N LEU A 292 5.49 0.92 -3.64
CA LEU A 292 4.55 1.84 -4.29
C LEU A 292 3.48 1.08 -5.10
N GLN A 293 3.85 0.01 -5.82
CA GLN A 293 2.88 -0.86 -6.48
C GLN A 293 1.94 -1.56 -5.50
N VAL A 294 2.43 -1.94 -4.32
CA VAL A 294 1.57 -2.49 -3.26
C VAL A 294 0.54 -1.47 -2.79
N ILE A 295 0.94 -0.20 -2.65
CA ILE A 295 0.00 0.89 -2.31
C ILE A 295 -1.02 1.11 -3.44
N GLU A 296 -0.61 1.07 -4.71
CA GLU A 296 -1.54 1.13 -5.84
C GLU A 296 -2.57 0.01 -5.76
N ARG A 297 -2.16 -1.24 -5.49
CA ARG A 297 -3.09 -2.35 -5.27
C ARG A 297 -4.02 -2.09 -4.08
N ALA A 298 -3.49 -1.63 -2.96
CA ALA A 298 -4.31 -1.28 -1.80
C ALA A 298 -5.35 -0.20 -2.12
N LEU A 299 -5.04 0.71 -3.05
CA LEU A 299 -5.93 1.78 -3.49
C LEU A 299 -6.97 1.35 -4.54
N TRP A 300 -6.60 0.44 -5.47
CA TRP A 300 -7.40 0.23 -6.69
C TRP A 300 -7.90 -1.19 -6.89
N ASP A 301 -7.41 -2.20 -6.16
CA ASP A 301 -7.92 -3.57 -6.28
C ASP A 301 -9.43 -3.61 -5.99
N PHE A 302 -10.16 -4.39 -6.75
CA PHE A 302 -11.62 -4.54 -6.59
C PHE A 302 -11.99 -5.01 -5.18
N ALA A 303 -11.24 -5.97 -4.63
CA ALA A 303 -11.39 -6.48 -3.27
C ALA A 303 -10.10 -6.27 -2.48
N PRO A 304 -9.92 -5.11 -1.82
CA PRO A 304 -8.71 -4.84 -1.09
C PRO A 304 -8.56 -5.78 0.11
N GLN A 305 -7.32 -6.20 0.36
CA GLN A 305 -6.99 -6.92 1.57
C GLN A 305 -7.03 -5.96 2.77
N GLU A 306 -7.26 -6.50 3.95
CA GLU A 306 -7.26 -5.71 5.18
C GLU A 306 -5.87 -5.16 5.54
N ARG A 307 -4.80 -5.82 5.03
CA ARG A 307 -3.42 -5.51 5.37
C ARG A 307 -2.49 -5.79 4.19
N TYR A 308 -1.60 -4.86 3.92
CA TYR A 308 -0.54 -4.98 2.91
C TYR A 308 0.82 -4.70 3.55
N THR A 309 1.85 -5.44 3.14
CA THR A 309 3.21 -5.26 3.65
C THR A 309 4.03 -4.44 2.66
N LEU A 310 4.58 -3.31 3.13
CA LEU A 310 5.51 -2.47 2.39
C LEU A 310 6.94 -2.87 2.74
N LEU A 311 7.74 -3.19 1.72
CA LEU A 311 9.14 -3.54 1.91
C LEU A 311 10.04 -2.31 1.76
N SER A 312 11.00 -2.16 2.66
CA SER A 312 12.04 -1.14 2.57
C SER A 312 12.91 -1.32 1.33
N HIS A 313 13.44 -0.22 0.79
CA HIS A 313 14.28 -0.19 -0.42
C HIS A 313 15.55 -1.08 -0.32
N ASN A 314 15.97 -1.49 0.86
CA ASN A 314 17.32 -2.03 1.11
C ASN A 314 17.40 -3.53 1.46
N LYS A 315 16.36 -4.33 1.19
CA LYS A 315 16.46 -5.78 1.39
C LYS A 315 15.87 -6.54 0.20
N TYR A 316 16.75 -7.01 -0.67
CA TYR A 316 16.46 -8.15 -1.52
C TYR A 316 16.22 -9.36 -0.59
N GLN A 317 15.01 -9.60 -0.20
CA GLN A 317 14.61 -10.86 0.40
C GLN A 317 13.90 -11.67 -0.67
N PHE A 318 14.60 -12.71 -1.15
CA PHE A 318 13.95 -13.84 -1.80
C PHE A 318 12.98 -14.42 -0.76
N THR A 319 11.70 -14.16 -0.91
CA THR A 319 10.66 -14.92 -0.23
C THR A 319 10.60 -16.28 -0.89
N LEU A 320 11.30 -17.25 -0.31
CA LEU A 320 11.00 -18.65 -0.57
C LEU A 320 9.53 -18.88 -0.19
N PRO A 321 8.74 -19.54 -1.06
CA PRO A 321 7.37 -19.89 -0.72
C PRO A 321 7.39 -20.72 0.55
N CYS A 322 6.62 -20.30 1.54
CA CYS A 322 6.45 -21.02 2.80
C CYS A 322 5.86 -22.40 2.48
N ARG A 323 6.69 -23.41 2.36
CA ARG A 323 6.28 -24.81 2.43
C ARG A 323 5.90 -25.09 3.87
N SER A 324 4.63 -25.05 4.15
CA SER A 324 4.07 -25.74 5.31
C SER A 324 4.48 -27.21 5.25
N SER A 325 4.95 -27.72 6.38
CA SER A 325 5.25 -29.14 6.66
C SER A 325 6.51 -29.75 5.99
N LEU A 326 7.66 -29.50 6.61
CA LEU A 326 8.69 -30.51 6.75
C LEU A 326 9.14 -30.51 8.21
N ARG A 327 8.64 -31.51 8.95
CA ARG A 327 9.22 -31.91 10.23
C ARG A 327 10.66 -32.31 9.98
N LEU A 328 11.59 -31.47 10.35
CA LEU A 328 13.00 -31.87 10.49
C LEU A 328 13.10 -32.69 11.78
N GLN A 329 13.23 -34.02 11.60
CA GLN A 329 13.74 -34.90 12.64
C GLN A 329 15.13 -34.40 13.03
N ARG A 330 15.31 -34.10 14.30
CA ARG A 330 16.63 -33.86 14.89
C ARG A 330 17.48 -35.12 14.71
N PRO A 331 18.71 -35.02 14.23
CA PRO A 331 19.66 -36.13 14.36
C PRO A 331 20.04 -36.27 15.84
N ALA A 332 20.04 -37.52 16.30
CA ALA A 332 20.42 -37.93 17.63
C ALA A 332 21.83 -37.45 17.99
N ALA A 333 21.97 -36.95 19.20
CA ALA A 333 23.24 -36.59 19.81
C ALA A 333 24.17 -37.82 19.86
N ILE A 334 25.35 -37.66 19.31
CA ILE A 334 26.49 -38.55 19.61
C ILE A 334 27.11 -38.04 20.89
N GLU A 335 26.84 -38.75 21.99
CA GLU A 335 27.71 -38.74 23.16
C GLU A 335 29.05 -39.35 22.78
N SER A 336 30.09 -38.61 22.85
CA SER A 336 31.45 -39.14 22.96
C SER A 336 32.09 -38.61 24.22
N ALA A 337 32.27 -39.57 25.12
CA ALA A 337 33.10 -39.47 26.31
C ALA A 337 34.51 -39.06 25.96
N THR A 338 35.08 -38.18 26.79
CA THR A 338 36.51 -38.22 27.13
C THR A 338 36.70 -37.79 28.58
N GLN A 339 37.02 -38.79 29.38
CA GLN A 339 37.63 -38.66 30.68
C GLN A 339 39.11 -38.24 30.54
N SER A 340 39.62 -37.67 31.65
CA SER A 340 41.04 -37.58 32.10
C SER A 340 41.90 -36.55 31.35
N VAL A 341 42.43 -35.55 32.00
CA VAL A 341 43.34 -35.47 33.15
C VAL A 341 43.13 -34.14 33.86
#